data_786001558f68092a6e0799250349da65
#
_entry.id   786001558f68092a6e0799250349da65
#
_cell.length_a   1.000
_cell.length_b   1.000
_cell.length_c   1.000
_cell.angle_alpha   90.00
_cell.angle_beta   90.00
_cell.angle_gamma   90.00
#
_symmetry.space_group_name_H-M   'P 1'
#
loop_
_entity.id
_entity.type
_entity.pdbx_description
1 polymer ?
#
loop_
_entity_poly.entity_id
_entity_poly.type
_entity_poly.pdbx_seq_one_letter_code
_entity_poly.pdbx_strand_id
1 'polypeptide(L)'
;MIRFIRGVATFILVLINVIFVIVTTIPIGLLRFIPITQLQKKVLTITEALGALFLEGNTKIQNFMHKPNYVVKGQEKLKKDIWQFTTINHLSWADIFVFIYFTNYKQSVPRIFMKSQLWWLPLTWAAYIALAMPYVVRRTKEEIMANPKLIETDKNATRRSCKMYELMPTNVAGFIEGTRIDKEKYLASNSKFKNLMPPKIGGMGYTLEVMPYIDHLTDITLVYKSDKRAFWNFLCGDLREASVTINTYKIPEELRGVDYSDNQEMRDKLKAFLESIWEEKDKIIEKEKEKYGIKTVI
;
A
#
# COMPACT_ATOMS: atom_id res chain seq x y z
N MET A 1 -13.25 19.85 23.58
CA MET A 1 -14.13 20.43 22.55
C MET A 1 -13.37 20.70 21.23
N ILE A 2 -12.34 21.54 21.17
CA ILE A 2 -11.58 21.88 19.94
C ILE A 2 -11.01 20.64 19.22
N ARG A 3 -10.41 19.69 19.97
CA ARG A 3 -9.86 18.44 19.41
C ARG A 3 -10.94 17.60 18.69
N PHE A 4 -12.13 17.47 19.29
CA PHE A 4 -13.25 16.72 18.72
C PHE A 4 -13.76 17.41 17.44
N ILE A 5 -13.96 18.76 17.48
CA ILE A 5 -14.39 19.54 16.31
C ILE A 5 -13.39 19.38 15.17
N ARG A 6 -12.08 19.42 15.45
CA ARG A 6 -11.03 19.17 14.44
C ARG A 6 -11.18 17.79 13.81
N GLY A 7 -11.40 16.74 14.61
CA GLY A 7 -11.58 15.38 14.11
C GLY A 7 -12.78 15.26 13.17
N VAL A 8 -13.92 15.81 13.55
CA VAL A 8 -15.13 15.84 12.72
C VAL A 8 -14.92 16.63 11.44
N ALA A 9 -14.32 17.82 11.53
CA ALA A 9 -14.03 18.66 10.35
C ALA A 9 -13.07 17.96 9.38
N THR A 10 -11.99 17.32 9.89
CA THR A 10 -11.07 16.55 9.07
C THR A 10 -11.79 15.39 8.37
N PHE A 11 -12.64 14.65 9.10
CA PHE A 11 -13.41 13.55 8.51
C PHE A 11 -14.31 14.03 7.37
N ILE A 12 -15.04 15.14 7.58
CA ILE A 12 -15.93 15.74 6.54
C ILE A 12 -15.10 16.14 5.31
N LEU A 13 -13.98 16.82 5.49
CA LEU A 13 -13.13 17.26 4.38
C LEU A 13 -12.55 16.07 3.60
N VAL A 14 -12.10 15.02 4.29
CA VAL A 14 -11.64 13.77 3.65
C VAL A 14 -12.79 13.12 2.88
N LEU A 15 -13.99 13.06 3.44
CA LEU A 15 -15.17 12.50 2.78
C LEU A 15 -15.53 13.27 1.50
N ILE A 16 -15.51 14.60 1.57
CA ILE A 16 -15.74 15.47 0.40
C ILE A 16 -14.71 15.17 -0.69
N ASN A 17 -13.43 15.07 -0.32
CA ASN A 17 -12.36 14.74 -1.27
C ASN A 17 -12.54 13.36 -1.90
N VAL A 18 -12.97 12.35 -1.13
CA VAL A 18 -13.32 11.01 -1.63
C VAL A 18 -14.48 11.07 -2.62
N ILE A 19 -15.57 11.77 -2.26
CA ILE A 19 -16.74 11.91 -3.14
C ILE A 19 -16.36 12.62 -4.44
N PHE A 20 -15.58 13.70 -4.35
CA PHE A 20 -15.11 14.43 -5.52
C PHE A 20 -14.36 13.54 -6.50
N VAL A 21 -13.38 12.75 -6.00
CA VAL A 21 -12.62 11.86 -6.89
C VAL A 21 -13.48 10.73 -7.46
N ILE A 22 -14.41 10.19 -6.67
CA ILE A 22 -15.33 9.15 -7.16
C ILE A 22 -16.16 9.68 -8.32
N VAL A 23 -16.80 10.83 -8.14
CA VAL A 23 -17.68 11.43 -9.14
C VAL A 23 -16.92 11.80 -10.42
N THR A 24 -15.70 12.29 -10.30
CA THR A 24 -14.89 12.70 -11.47
C THR A 24 -14.22 11.54 -12.18
N THR A 25 -13.81 10.50 -11.46
CA THR A 25 -13.00 9.42 -12.05
C THR A 25 -13.82 8.25 -12.58
N ILE A 26 -15.00 7.94 -12.00
CA ILE A 26 -15.83 6.81 -12.47
C ILE A 26 -16.25 6.96 -13.93
N PRO A 27 -16.82 8.08 -14.40
CA PRO A 27 -17.24 8.23 -15.79
C PRO A 27 -16.09 8.00 -16.78
N ILE A 28 -14.90 8.55 -16.44
CA ILE A 28 -13.70 8.41 -17.27
C ILE A 28 -13.18 6.97 -17.20
N GLY A 29 -13.13 6.40 -16.01
CA GLY A 29 -12.66 5.04 -15.79
C GLY A 29 -13.49 3.97 -16.51
N LEU A 30 -14.78 4.18 -16.72
CA LEU A 30 -15.63 3.27 -17.48
C LEU A 30 -15.18 3.12 -18.93
N LEU A 31 -14.59 4.15 -19.52
CA LEU A 31 -14.10 4.10 -20.91
C LEU A 31 -12.95 3.10 -21.10
N ARG A 32 -12.25 2.69 -20.05
CA ARG A 32 -11.18 1.68 -20.15
C ARG A 32 -11.67 0.28 -20.56
N PHE A 33 -12.95 -0.01 -20.39
CA PHE A 33 -13.52 -1.30 -20.79
C PHE A 33 -13.72 -1.42 -22.31
N ILE A 34 -13.56 -0.31 -23.05
CA ILE A 34 -13.52 -0.33 -24.50
C ILE A 34 -12.16 -0.92 -24.92
N PRO A 35 -12.12 -1.99 -25.75
CA PRO A 35 -10.90 -2.73 -26.09
C PRO A 35 -10.05 -1.99 -27.16
N ILE A 36 -9.75 -0.72 -26.93
CA ILE A 36 -8.87 0.11 -27.76
C ILE A 36 -7.66 0.53 -26.90
N THR A 37 -6.50 -0.05 -27.18
CA THR A 37 -5.29 0.16 -26.37
C THR A 37 -4.91 1.63 -26.19
N GLN A 38 -5.02 2.44 -27.25
CA GLN A 38 -4.71 3.88 -27.18
C GLN A 38 -5.68 4.63 -26.26
N LEU A 39 -6.98 4.27 -26.30
CA LEU A 39 -7.98 4.85 -25.41
C LEU A 39 -7.72 4.41 -23.96
N GLN A 40 -7.44 3.14 -23.73
CA GLN A 40 -7.10 2.61 -22.40
C GLN A 40 -5.90 3.34 -21.80
N LYS A 41 -4.83 3.55 -22.59
CA LYS A 41 -3.66 4.32 -22.15
C LYS A 41 -4.02 5.76 -21.76
N LYS A 42 -4.81 6.46 -22.58
CA LYS A 42 -5.29 7.82 -22.28
C LYS A 42 -6.14 7.84 -20.99
N VAL A 43 -7.07 6.90 -20.84
CA VAL A 43 -7.90 6.79 -19.66
C VAL A 43 -7.05 6.57 -18.41
N LEU A 44 -6.07 5.65 -18.46
CA LEU A 44 -5.16 5.42 -17.34
C LEU A 44 -4.36 6.69 -16.98
N THR A 45 -3.87 7.43 -17.97
CA THR A 45 -3.15 8.68 -17.72
C THR A 45 -4.03 9.73 -17.03
N ILE A 46 -5.29 9.87 -17.48
CA ILE A 46 -6.24 10.83 -16.90
C ILE A 46 -6.63 10.40 -15.48
N THR A 47 -6.96 9.13 -15.27
CA THR A 47 -7.34 8.62 -13.94
C THR A 47 -6.17 8.64 -12.97
N GLU A 48 -4.93 8.45 -13.44
CA GLU A 48 -3.71 8.65 -12.65
C GLU A 48 -3.58 10.12 -12.18
N ALA A 49 -3.80 11.08 -13.07
CA ALA A 49 -3.77 12.49 -12.72
C ALA A 49 -4.87 12.87 -11.72
N LEU A 50 -6.08 12.36 -11.89
CA LEU A 50 -7.19 12.57 -10.94
C LEU A 50 -6.93 11.88 -9.60
N GLY A 51 -6.30 10.70 -9.61
CA GLY A 51 -5.83 10.04 -8.40
C GLY A 51 -4.78 10.88 -7.67
N ALA A 52 -3.82 11.47 -8.39
CA ALA A 52 -2.83 12.37 -7.81
C ALA A 52 -3.47 13.63 -7.20
N LEU A 53 -4.53 14.19 -7.82
CA LEU A 53 -5.31 15.29 -7.23
C LEU A 53 -6.01 14.86 -5.92
N PHE A 54 -6.50 13.63 -5.84
CA PHE A 54 -7.04 13.09 -4.58
C PHE A 54 -5.98 13.02 -3.49
N LEU A 55 -4.75 12.56 -3.82
CA LEU A 55 -3.64 12.52 -2.87
C LEU A 55 -3.25 13.94 -2.43
N GLU A 56 -3.22 14.89 -3.36
CA GLU A 56 -2.96 16.30 -3.07
C GLU A 56 -4.03 16.91 -2.17
N GLY A 57 -5.30 16.64 -2.43
CA GLY A 57 -6.41 17.06 -1.58
C GLY A 57 -6.23 16.58 -0.13
N ASN A 58 -5.89 15.30 0.06
CA ASN A 58 -5.58 14.78 1.39
C ASN A 58 -4.37 15.47 2.04
N THR A 59 -3.33 15.77 1.26
CA THR A 59 -2.14 16.49 1.75
C THR A 59 -2.50 17.91 2.19
N LYS A 60 -3.30 18.63 1.40
CA LYS A 60 -3.79 19.97 1.74
C LYS A 60 -4.67 19.97 2.99
N ILE A 61 -5.55 18.97 3.12
CA ILE A 61 -6.38 18.78 4.33
C ILE A 61 -5.50 18.60 5.56
N GLN A 62 -4.49 17.70 5.49
CA GLN A 62 -3.55 17.50 6.60
C GLN A 62 -2.78 18.77 6.95
N ASN A 63 -2.28 19.52 5.96
CA ASN A 63 -1.57 20.78 6.19
C ASN A 63 -2.45 21.82 6.87
N PHE A 64 -3.70 21.95 6.46
CA PHE A 64 -4.64 22.91 7.01
C PHE A 64 -5.08 22.53 8.43
N MET A 65 -5.46 21.26 8.64
CA MET A 65 -6.07 20.79 9.88
C MET A 65 -5.06 20.41 10.96
N HIS A 66 -3.92 19.83 10.57
CA HIS A 66 -3.00 19.18 11.51
C HIS A 66 -1.62 19.84 11.55
N LYS A 67 -1.19 20.52 10.48
CA LYS A 67 0.17 21.06 10.32
C LYS A 67 1.23 20.01 10.66
N PRO A 68 1.30 18.92 9.89
CA PRO A 68 2.17 17.80 10.21
C PRO A 68 3.64 18.20 10.18
N ASN A 69 4.43 17.58 11.08
CA ASN A 69 5.87 17.70 11.15
C ASN A 69 6.46 16.29 10.90
N TYR A 70 6.41 15.85 9.65
CA TYR A 70 7.01 14.58 9.25
C TYR A 70 8.45 14.78 8.84
N VAL A 71 9.38 14.13 9.55
CA VAL A 71 10.80 14.12 9.20
C VAL A 71 11.03 13.00 8.20
N VAL A 72 11.22 13.35 6.93
CA VAL A 72 11.36 12.38 5.83
C VAL A 72 12.80 12.30 5.37
N LYS A 73 13.38 11.09 5.37
CA LYS A 73 14.72 10.76 4.86
C LYS A 73 14.60 9.86 3.64
N GLY A 74 15.41 10.08 2.62
CA GLY A 74 15.41 9.26 1.40
C GLY A 74 14.28 9.58 0.43
N GLN A 75 13.62 10.74 0.54
CA GLN A 75 12.52 11.12 -0.35
C GLN A 75 12.96 11.26 -1.81
N GLU A 76 14.23 11.55 -2.05
CA GLU A 76 14.87 11.60 -3.38
C GLU A 76 14.95 10.23 -4.07
N LYS A 77 14.79 9.15 -3.31
CA LYS A 77 14.76 7.77 -3.83
C LYS A 77 13.42 7.39 -4.45
N LEU A 78 12.36 8.17 -4.18
CA LEU A 78 11.05 7.95 -4.79
C LEU A 78 11.11 8.23 -6.30
N LYS A 79 10.58 7.30 -7.10
CA LYS A 79 10.56 7.41 -8.56
C LYS A 79 9.15 7.17 -9.09
N LYS A 80 8.74 7.98 -10.06
CA LYS A 80 7.41 7.88 -10.67
C LYS A 80 7.41 6.95 -11.89
N ASP A 81 8.51 6.94 -12.63
CA ASP A 81 8.59 6.31 -13.96
C ASP A 81 9.16 4.88 -13.90
N ILE A 82 8.83 4.14 -12.83
CA ILE A 82 9.24 2.74 -12.64
C ILE A 82 8.05 1.87 -12.23
N TRP A 83 8.15 0.58 -12.54
CA TRP A 83 7.25 -0.43 -11.99
C TRP A 83 7.77 -0.90 -10.65
N GLN A 84 7.02 -0.67 -9.59
CA GLN A 84 7.48 -0.92 -8.24
C GLN A 84 6.42 -1.52 -7.33
N PHE A 85 6.88 -2.23 -6.33
CA PHE A 85 6.09 -2.60 -5.16
C PHE A 85 6.51 -1.68 -4.00
N THR A 86 5.54 -1.02 -3.38
CA THR A 86 5.81 -0.20 -2.19
C THR A 86 5.23 -0.86 -0.95
N THR A 87 6.06 -0.97 0.10
CA THR A 87 5.63 -1.47 1.40
C THR A 87 5.93 -0.47 2.50
N ILE A 88 5.09 -0.51 3.53
CA ILE A 88 5.24 0.28 4.76
C ILE A 88 4.90 -0.61 5.95
N ASN A 89 5.55 -0.44 7.09
CA ASN A 89 5.15 -1.13 8.32
C ASN A 89 3.79 -0.64 8.80
N HIS A 90 2.97 -1.55 9.35
CA HIS A 90 1.56 -1.27 9.59
C HIS A 90 1.25 -1.04 11.07
N LEU A 91 1.20 0.22 11.46
CA LEU A 91 0.97 0.68 12.83
C LEU A 91 -0.46 1.14 13.09
N SER A 92 -1.11 1.72 12.05
CA SER A 92 -2.40 2.38 12.15
C SER A 92 -3.15 2.39 10.82
N TRP A 93 -4.45 2.60 10.82
CA TRP A 93 -5.18 2.99 9.61
C TRP A 93 -4.73 4.35 9.05
N ALA A 94 -4.10 5.19 9.88
CA ALA A 94 -3.55 6.47 9.48
C ALA A 94 -2.32 6.35 8.57
N ASP A 95 -1.65 5.19 8.55
CA ASP A 95 -0.42 4.98 7.77
C ASP A 95 -0.61 5.30 6.29
N ILE A 96 -1.80 5.00 5.75
CA ILE A 96 -2.15 5.31 4.35
C ILE A 96 -2.12 6.82 4.11
N PHE A 97 -2.66 7.63 5.03
CA PHE A 97 -2.71 9.08 4.91
C PHE A 97 -1.33 9.72 5.07
N VAL A 98 -0.51 9.19 5.96
CA VAL A 98 0.88 9.62 6.13
C VAL A 98 1.69 9.23 4.88
N PHE A 99 1.53 8.01 4.38
CA PHE A 99 2.15 7.55 3.13
C PHE A 99 1.81 8.47 1.95
N ILE A 100 0.53 8.78 1.75
CA ILE A 100 0.04 9.68 0.71
C ILE A 100 0.73 11.05 0.82
N TYR A 101 0.90 11.58 2.02
CA TYR A 101 1.42 12.92 2.27
C TYR A 101 2.80 13.16 1.64
N PHE A 102 3.72 12.21 1.73
CA PHE A 102 5.08 12.41 1.23
C PHE A 102 5.37 11.74 -0.11
N THR A 103 4.50 10.85 -0.59
CA THR A 103 4.69 10.16 -1.89
C THR A 103 3.99 10.86 -3.05
N ASN A 104 3.04 11.76 -2.78
CA ASN A 104 2.26 12.43 -3.81
C ASN A 104 3.15 13.08 -4.88
N TYR A 105 2.84 12.87 -6.16
CA TYR A 105 3.58 13.27 -7.35
C TYR A 105 5.02 12.71 -7.50
N LYS A 106 5.55 12.04 -6.49
CA LYS A 106 6.89 11.44 -6.49
C LYS A 106 6.89 9.97 -6.86
N GLN A 107 5.74 9.34 -6.72
CA GLN A 107 5.44 7.99 -7.20
C GLN A 107 4.13 7.99 -7.98
N SER A 108 3.89 6.95 -8.79
CA SER A 108 2.56 6.69 -9.33
C SER A 108 1.55 6.46 -8.20
N VAL A 109 0.29 6.79 -8.44
CA VAL A 109 -0.80 6.55 -7.48
C VAL A 109 -0.77 5.09 -7.02
N PRO A 110 -0.72 4.83 -5.71
CA PRO A 110 -0.60 3.47 -5.21
C PRO A 110 -1.85 2.65 -5.54
N ARG A 111 -1.65 1.49 -6.12
CA ARG A 111 -2.69 0.51 -6.41
C ARG A 111 -2.58 -0.64 -5.44
N ILE A 112 -3.69 -0.97 -4.81
CA ILE A 112 -3.78 -2.07 -3.85
C ILE A 112 -4.64 -3.20 -4.39
N PHE A 113 -4.26 -4.43 -4.11
CA PHE A 113 -5.13 -5.58 -4.34
C PHE A 113 -6.29 -5.59 -3.36
N MET A 114 -7.50 -5.52 -3.87
CA MET A 114 -8.71 -5.51 -3.07
C MET A 114 -9.25 -6.93 -2.92
N LYS A 115 -9.73 -7.28 -1.73
CA LYS A 115 -10.42 -8.56 -1.53
C LYS A 115 -11.73 -8.57 -2.33
N SER A 116 -11.97 -9.62 -3.10
CA SER A 116 -13.20 -9.76 -3.90
C SER A 116 -14.48 -9.70 -3.05
N GLN A 117 -14.42 -10.14 -1.79
CA GLN A 117 -15.55 -10.06 -0.86
C GLN A 117 -16.00 -8.61 -0.54
N LEU A 118 -15.17 -7.61 -0.84
CA LEU A 118 -15.49 -6.19 -0.62
C LEU A 118 -16.21 -5.54 -1.81
N TRP A 119 -16.56 -6.30 -2.85
CA TRP A 119 -17.19 -5.79 -4.08
C TRP A 119 -18.51 -5.04 -3.83
N TRP A 120 -19.21 -5.34 -2.74
CA TRP A 120 -20.46 -4.67 -2.37
C TRP A 120 -20.29 -3.24 -1.82
N LEU A 121 -19.07 -2.84 -1.47
CA LEU A 121 -18.78 -1.48 -1.01
C LEU A 121 -18.62 -0.51 -2.19
N PRO A 122 -19.41 0.58 -2.28
CA PRO A 122 -19.32 1.52 -3.39
C PRO A 122 -17.92 2.13 -3.59
N LEU A 123 -17.17 2.35 -2.50
CA LEU A 123 -15.82 2.88 -2.55
C LEU A 123 -14.85 1.93 -3.28
N THR A 124 -15.01 0.62 -3.15
CA THR A 124 -14.17 -0.36 -3.85
C THR A 124 -14.51 -0.44 -5.34
N TRP A 125 -15.75 -0.17 -5.73
CA TRP A 125 -16.08 0.00 -7.15
C TRP A 125 -15.38 1.20 -7.75
N ALA A 126 -15.40 2.32 -7.03
CA ALA A 126 -14.71 3.51 -7.47
C ALA A 126 -13.21 3.23 -7.65
N ALA A 127 -12.57 2.58 -6.70
CA ALA A 127 -11.18 2.18 -6.80
C ALA A 127 -10.92 1.21 -7.97
N TYR A 128 -11.79 0.23 -8.19
CA TYR A 128 -11.70 -0.70 -9.32
C TYR A 128 -11.89 0.02 -10.65
N ILE A 129 -12.95 0.81 -10.80
CA ILE A 129 -13.31 1.47 -12.07
C ILE A 129 -12.35 2.63 -12.35
N ALA A 130 -12.10 3.48 -11.37
CA ALA A 130 -11.35 4.72 -11.52
C ALA A 130 -9.83 4.51 -11.53
N LEU A 131 -9.31 3.75 -10.57
CA LEU A 131 -7.86 3.58 -10.38
C LEU A 131 -7.35 2.22 -10.88
N ALA A 132 -8.23 1.43 -11.50
CA ALA A 132 -7.90 0.10 -12.01
C ALA A 132 -7.37 -0.88 -10.95
N MET A 133 -7.73 -0.70 -9.67
CA MET A 133 -7.29 -1.59 -8.59
C MET A 133 -7.93 -2.97 -8.73
N PRO A 134 -7.17 -4.06 -8.86
CA PRO A 134 -7.73 -5.37 -9.13
C PRO A 134 -8.34 -6.01 -7.89
N TYR A 135 -9.43 -6.75 -8.08
CA TYR A 135 -9.92 -7.68 -7.06
C TYR A 135 -9.14 -8.98 -7.11
N VAL A 136 -8.82 -9.49 -5.91
CA VAL A 136 -8.17 -10.79 -5.73
C VAL A 136 -9.07 -11.70 -4.91
N VAL A 137 -9.32 -12.88 -5.43
CA VAL A 137 -10.05 -13.92 -4.71
C VAL A 137 -9.08 -14.61 -3.75
N ARG A 138 -9.47 -14.72 -2.47
CA ARG A 138 -8.74 -15.51 -1.48
C ARG A 138 -9.54 -16.75 -1.17
N ARG A 139 -9.04 -17.89 -1.59
CA ARG A 139 -9.65 -19.20 -1.35
C ARG A 139 -9.26 -19.74 0.00
N THR A 140 -10.18 -20.47 0.61
CA THR A 140 -9.88 -21.30 1.78
C THR A 140 -9.13 -22.58 1.36
N LYS A 141 -8.49 -23.24 2.31
CA LYS A 141 -7.83 -24.52 2.02
C LYS A 141 -8.83 -25.59 1.53
N GLU A 142 -10.02 -25.58 2.09
CA GLU A 142 -11.12 -26.50 1.74
C GLU A 142 -11.59 -26.28 0.29
N GLU A 143 -11.76 -25.02 -0.14
CA GLU A 143 -12.13 -24.68 -1.52
C GLU A 143 -11.05 -25.13 -2.51
N ILE A 144 -9.76 -24.95 -2.16
CA ILE A 144 -8.63 -25.36 -2.98
C ILE A 144 -8.56 -26.90 -3.06
N MET A 145 -8.75 -27.61 -1.95
CA MET A 145 -8.76 -29.08 -1.92
C MET A 145 -9.92 -29.65 -2.73
N ALA A 146 -11.08 -29.00 -2.69
CA ALA A 146 -12.26 -29.42 -3.47
C ALA A 146 -12.09 -29.21 -4.98
N ASN A 147 -11.39 -28.14 -5.37
CA ASN A 147 -11.12 -27.84 -6.79
C ASN A 147 -9.81 -27.08 -6.99
N PRO A 148 -8.68 -27.78 -7.15
CA PRO A 148 -7.35 -27.17 -7.33
C PRO A 148 -7.24 -26.24 -8.54
N LYS A 149 -8.05 -26.44 -9.59
CA LYS A 149 -8.06 -25.60 -10.80
C LYS A 149 -8.48 -24.14 -10.53
N LEU A 150 -9.15 -23.88 -9.41
CA LEU A 150 -9.58 -22.54 -9.02
C LEU A 150 -8.38 -21.61 -8.82
N ILE A 151 -7.24 -22.10 -8.33
CA ILE A 151 -6.02 -21.30 -8.13
C ILE A 151 -5.59 -20.69 -9.46
N GLU A 152 -5.41 -21.53 -10.48
CA GLU A 152 -4.95 -21.05 -11.79
C GLU A 152 -5.98 -20.17 -12.49
N THR A 153 -7.27 -20.45 -12.32
CA THR A 153 -8.37 -19.60 -12.82
C THR A 153 -8.30 -18.21 -12.20
N ASP A 154 -8.15 -18.12 -10.88
CA ASP A 154 -8.08 -16.84 -10.15
C ASP A 154 -6.78 -16.07 -10.49
N LYS A 155 -5.64 -16.78 -10.65
CA LYS A 155 -4.38 -16.20 -11.12
C LYS A 155 -4.52 -15.60 -12.52
N ASN A 156 -5.10 -16.33 -13.45
CA ASN A 156 -5.33 -15.87 -14.82
C ASN A 156 -6.30 -14.68 -14.89
N ALA A 157 -7.32 -14.65 -14.04
CA ALA A 157 -8.21 -13.50 -13.93
C ALA A 157 -7.47 -12.25 -13.44
N THR A 158 -6.60 -12.41 -12.44
CA THR A 158 -5.77 -11.31 -11.91
C THR A 158 -4.73 -10.85 -12.94
N ARG A 159 -4.02 -11.77 -13.63
CA ARG A 159 -3.09 -11.42 -14.72
C ARG A 159 -3.78 -10.58 -15.79
N ARG A 160 -4.99 -10.99 -16.23
CA ARG A 160 -5.77 -10.21 -17.20
C ARG A 160 -6.12 -8.82 -16.70
N SER A 161 -6.52 -8.70 -15.43
CA SER A 161 -6.82 -7.39 -14.82
C SER A 161 -5.59 -6.50 -14.70
N CYS A 162 -4.41 -7.08 -14.45
CA CYS A 162 -3.15 -6.36 -14.29
C CYS A 162 -2.45 -6.05 -15.63
N LYS A 163 -2.86 -6.68 -16.75
CA LYS A 163 -2.24 -6.47 -18.08
C LYS A 163 -2.18 -5.00 -18.48
N MET A 164 -3.17 -4.22 -18.09
CA MET A 164 -3.19 -2.78 -18.36
C MET A 164 -2.06 -2.00 -17.69
N TYR A 165 -1.46 -2.54 -16.62
CA TYR A 165 -0.33 -1.88 -15.93
C TYR A 165 0.99 -1.98 -16.71
N GLU A 166 1.07 -2.83 -17.73
CA GLU A 166 2.18 -2.84 -18.67
C GLU A 166 2.22 -1.58 -19.52
N LEU A 167 1.07 -0.89 -19.69
CA LEU A 167 0.95 0.29 -20.54
C LEU A 167 1.60 1.54 -19.93
N MET A 168 1.85 1.56 -18.61
CA MET A 168 2.48 2.68 -17.91
C MET A 168 3.09 2.25 -16.58
N PRO A 169 4.17 2.90 -16.12
CA PRO A 169 4.76 2.67 -14.82
C PRO A 169 3.73 2.68 -13.69
N THR A 170 3.79 1.67 -12.86
CA THR A 170 2.75 1.41 -11.84
C THR A 170 3.38 1.14 -10.48
N ASN A 171 2.77 1.69 -9.44
CA ASN A 171 3.12 1.43 -8.05
C ASN A 171 2.05 0.53 -7.41
N VAL A 172 2.41 -0.71 -7.11
CA VAL A 172 1.57 -1.60 -6.29
C VAL A 172 1.96 -1.42 -4.84
N ALA A 173 1.00 -1.11 -3.99
CA ALA A 173 1.27 -0.87 -2.57
C ALA A 173 0.61 -1.95 -1.68
N GLY A 174 1.31 -2.33 -0.61
CA GLY A 174 0.78 -3.29 0.35
C GLY A 174 1.55 -3.33 1.66
N PHE A 175 0.84 -3.77 2.71
CA PHE A 175 1.46 -4.03 4.01
C PHE A 175 1.91 -5.49 4.06
N ILE A 176 3.22 -5.73 3.94
CA ILE A 176 3.76 -7.11 3.91
C ILE A 176 3.59 -7.82 5.25
N GLU A 177 3.45 -7.13 6.36
CA GLU A 177 3.07 -7.72 7.65
C GLU A 177 1.68 -8.37 7.63
N GLY A 178 0.82 -7.97 6.69
CA GLY A 178 -0.51 -8.53 6.44
C GLY A 178 -1.59 -8.12 7.44
N THR A 179 -1.23 -7.51 8.56
CA THR A 179 -2.16 -6.93 9.55
C THR A 179 -1.44 -5.82 10.34
N ARG A 180 -2.21 -4.95 10.97
CA ARG A 180 -1.66 -3.95 11.91
C ARG A 180 -1.06 -4.65 13.12
N ILE A 181 0.11 -4.17 13.52
CA ILE A 181 0.79 -4.67 14.70
C ILE A 181 0.03 -4.24 15.96
N ASP A 182 -0.14 -5.15 16.88
CA ASP A 182 -0.52 -4.93 18.26
C ASP A 182 0.21 -5.96 19.14
N LYS A 183 0.18 -5.78 20.44
CA LYS A 183 0.94 -6.61 21.37
C LYS A 183 0.59 -8.10 21.28
N GLU A 184 -0.69 -8.43 21.15
CA GLU A 184 -1.16 -9.84 21.09
C GLU A 184 -0.66 -10.50 19.79
N LYS A 185 -0.85 -9.84 18.65
CA LYS A 185 -0.40 -10.36 17.34
C LYS A 185 1.12 -10.45 17.26
N TYR A 186 1.84 -9.48 17.83
CA TYR A 186 3.29 -9.52 17.86
C TYR A 186 3.79 -10.74 18.64
N LEU A 187 3.28 -10.95 19.85
CA LEU A 187 3.64 -12.12 20.66
C LEU A 187 3.28 -13.44 19.97
N ALA A 188 2.09 -13.52 19.37
CA ALA A 188 1.65 -14.71 18.63
C ALA A 188 2.48 -14.97 17.34
N SER A 189 3.12 -13.96 16.79
CA SER A 189 3.92 -14.09 15.55
C SER A 189 5.29 -14.73 15.76
N ASN A 190 5.76 -14.84 17.01
CA ASN A 190 7.14 -15.27 17.35
C ASN A 190 8.20 -14.53 16.52
N SER A 191 8.03 -13.21 16.36
CA SER A 191 8.91 -12.39 15.54
C SER A 191 10.35 -12.39 16.06
N LYS A 192 11.33 -12.54 15.17
CA LYS A 192 12.75 -12.30 15.48
C LYS A 192 13.11 -10.80 15.52
N PHE A 193 12.24 -9.93 14.99
CA PHE A 193 12.42 -8.48 14.97
C PHE A 193 11.84 -7.86 16.24
N LYS A 194 12.47 -6.83 16.76
CA LYS A 194 12.05 -6.17 18.00
C LYS A 194 10.78 -5.31 17.84
N ASN A 195 10.57 -4.74 16.68
CA ASN A 195 9.53 -3.73 16.44
C ASN A 195 8.58 -4.07 15.29
N LEU A 196 8.73 -5.22 14.67
CA LEU A 196 8.03 -5.61 13.46
C LEU A 196 7.50 -7.05 13.57
N MET A 197 6.38 -7.31 12.95
CA MET A 197 5.99 -8.69 12.65
C MET A 197 6.79 -9.23 11.46
N PRO A 198 6.95 -10.56 11.33
CA PRO A 198 7.64 -11.16 10.20
C PRO A 198 7.00 -10.75 8.88
N PRO A 199 7.77 -10.46 7.81
CA PRO A 199 7.22 -10.18 6.49
C PRO A 199 6.56 -11.43 5.91
N LYS A 200 5.36 -11.28 5.38
CA LYS A 200 4.61 -12.35 4.70
C LYS A 200 4.86 -12.29 3.20
N ILE A 201 5.43 -13.35 2.66
CA ILE A 201 5.78 -13.41 1.23
C ILE A 201 4.57 -13.47 0.30
N GLY A 202 3.39 -13.95 0.78
CA GLY A 202 2.27 -14.30 -0.09
C GLY A 202 1.78 -13.16 -0.98
N GLY A 203 1.61 -11.96 -0.44
CA GLY A 203 1.11 -10.81 -1.22
C GLY A 203 2.12 -10.32 -2.25
N MET A 204 3.40 -10.22 -1.87
CA MET A 204 4.45 -9.79 -2.77
C MET A 204 4.77 -10.87 -3.81
N GLY A 205 4.91 -12.14 -3.39
CA GLY A 205 5.16 -13.26 -4.33
C GLY A 205 4.06 -13.35 -5.38
N TYR A 206 2.79 -13.28 -4.97
CA TYR A 206 1.68 -13.24 -5.93
C TYR A 206 1.78 -12.04 -6.89
N THR A 207 2.17 -10.87 -6.39
CA THR A 207 2.36 -9.68 -7.24
C THR A 207 3.48 -9.90 -8.26
N LEU A 208 4.64 -10.41 -7.83
CA LEU A 208 5.77 -10.68 -8.71
C LEU A 208 5.49 -11.78 -9.74
N GLU A 209 4.66 -12.76 -9.38
CA GLU A 209 4.21 -13.81 -10.28
C GLU A 209 3.31 -13.28 -11.40
N VAL A 210 2.32 -12.43 -11.05
CA VAL A 210 1.33 -11.91 -12.04
C VAL A 210 1.83 -10.67 -12.77
N MET A 211 2.83 -9.96 -12.24
CA MET A 211 3.41 -8.73 -12.78
C MET A 211 4.94 -8.79 -12.77
N PRO A 212 5.57 -9.62 -13.64
CA PRO A 212 7.02 -9.84 -13.67
C PRO A 212 7.84 -8.59 -14.04
N TYR A 213 7.20 -7.58 -14.56
CA TYR A 213 7.81 -6.29 -14.90
C TYR A 213 8.03 -5.37 -13.68
N ILE A 214 7.51 -5.71 -12.50
CA ILE A 214 7.83 -5.02 -11.24
C ILE A 214 9.24 -5.43 -10.83
N ASP A 215 10.17 -4.48 -10.90
CA ASP A 215 11.60 -4.70 -10.69
C ASP A 215 12.19 -3.90 -9.51
N HIS A 216 11.39 -3.08 -8.84
CA HIS A 216 11.81 -2.32 -7.66
C HIS A 216 10.88 -2.56 -6.47
N LEU A 217 11.48 -2.60 -5.28
CA LEU A 217 10.80 -2.56 -3.99
C LEU A 217 11.15 -1.25 -3.30
N THR A 218 10.15 -0.41 -3.04
CA THR A 218 10.30 0.77 -2.18
C THR A 218 9.81 0.41 -0.78
N ASP A 219 10.73 0.41 0.17
CA ASP A 219 10.45 0.16 1.58
C ASP A 219 10.37 1.48 2.36
N ILE A 220 9.29 1.65 3.09
CA ILE A 220 9.02 2.84 3.89
C ILE A 220 8.94 2.44 5.35
N THR A 221 9.83 2.97 6.15
CA THR A 221 9.85 2.81 7.60
C THR A 221 9.17 4.00 8.25
N LEU A 222 8.07 3.76 8.97
CA LEU A 222 7.28 4.78 9.66
C LEU A 222 7.38 4.61 11.16
N VAL A 223 7.68 5.69 11.87
CA VAL A 223 7.71 5.74 13.33
C VAL A 223 6.95 6.98 13.81
N TYR A 224 5.80 6.78 14.46
CA TYR A 224 5.05 7.86 15.09
C TYR A 224 5.68 8.22 16.44
N LYS A 225 5.71 9.53 16.77
CA LYS A 225 6.10 9.99 18.09
C LYS A 225 5.00 9.86 19.16
N SER A 226 3.80 9.40 18.77
CA SER A 226 2.64 9.24 19.63
C SER A 226 2.26 7.77 19.77
N ASP A 227 1.87 7.36 20.97
CA ASP A 227 1.32 6.03 21.23
C ASP A 227 -0.16 5.92 20.84
N LYS A 228 -0.84 7.05 20.64
CA LYS A 228 -2.27 7.12 20.34
C LYS A 228 -2.51 6.93 18.85
N ARG A 229 -2.46 5.68 18.34
CA ARG A 229 -2.49 5.34 16.90
C ARG A 229 -3.87 4.97 16.36
N ALA A 230 -4.96 5.15 17.11
CA ALA A 230 -6.30 4.97 16.56
C ALA A 230 -6.57 5.97 15.43
N PHE A 231 -7.34 5.58 14.43
CA PHE A 231 -7.67 6.44 13.29
C PHE A 231 -8.32 7.76 13.70
N TRP A 232 -9.16 7.74 14.74
CA TRP A 232 -9.75 8.95 15.30
C TRP A 232 -8.68 9.94 15.83
N ASN A 233 -7.60 9.43 16.41
CA ASN A 233 -6.51 10.28 16.88
C ASN A 233 -5.79 10.97 15.72
N PHE A 234 -5.64 10.28 14.57
CA PHE A 234 -5.14 10.92 13.35
C PHE A 234 -6.08 12.06 12.91
N LEU A 235 -7.38 11.82 12.82
CA LEU A 235 -8.35 12.85 12.44
C LEU A 235 -8.31 14.05 13.38
N CYS A 236 -8.02 13.84 14.66
CA CYS A 236 -7.85 14.89 15.65
C CYS A 236 -6.48 15.61 15.58
N GLY A 237 -5.53 15.12 14.79
CA GLY A 237 -4.19 15.69 14.65
C GLY A 237 -3.18 15.23 15.69
N ASP A 238 -3.44 14.12 16.41
CA ASP A 238 -2.52 13.58 17.42
C ASP A 238 -1.30 12.87 16.77
N LEU A 239 -1.43 12.42 15.51
CA LEU A 239 -0.38 11.71 14.74
C LEU A 239 0.37 12.65 13.78
N ARG A 240 0.43 13.94 14.09
CA ARG A 240 1.08 14.95 13.25
C ARG A 240 2.62 14.90 13.26
N GLU A 241 3.22 14.10 14.13
CA GLU A 241 4.67 13.97 14.22
C GLU A 241 5.09 12.52 13.96
N ALA A 242 5.93 12.33 12.95
CA ALA A 242 6.48 11.03 12.61
C ALA A 242 7.86 11.16 11.96
N SER A 243 8.66 10.10 12.07
CA SER A 243 9.86 9.89 11.26
C SER A 243 9.52 8.90 10.15
N VAL A 244 9.99 9.21 8.95
CA VAL A 244 9.80 8.39 7.75
C VAL A 244 11.16 8.19 7.10
N THR A 245 11.56 6.94 6.89
CA THR A 245 12.77 6.60 6.14
C THR A 245 12.38 5.78 4.91
N ILE A 246 12.90 6.15 3.75
CA ILE A 246 12.58 5.54 2.47
C ILE A 246 13.83 4.91 1.90
N ASN A 247 13.74 3.62 1.56
CA ASN A 247 14.76 2.89 0.84
C ASN A 247 14.17 2.24 -0.40
N THR A 248 14.98 2.10 -1.45
CA THR A 248 14.55 1.43 -2.70
C THR A 248 15.56 0.37 -3.04
N TYR A 249 15.08 -0.83 -3.33
CA TYR A 249 15.87 -2.01 -3.66
C TYR A 249 15.47 -2.52 -5.03
N LYS A 250 16.44 -3.00 -5.81
CA LYS A 250 16.16 -3.73 -7.04
C LYS A 250 15.76 -5.16 -6.67
N ILE A 251 14.65 -5.63 -7.21
CA ILE A 251 14.19 -7.00 -7.01
C ILE A 251 15.01 -7.93 -7.92
N PRO A 252 15.67 -8.97 -7.41
CA PRO A 252 16.39 -9.93 -8.23
C PRO A 252 15.52 -10.49 -9.35
N GLU A 253 16.11 -10.68 -10.52
CA GLU A 253 15.38 -11.15 -11.72
C GLU A 253 14.78 -12.54 -11.52
N GLU A 254 15.50 -13.40 -10.82
CA GLU A 254 15.07 -14.75 -10.49
C GLU A 254 13.81 -14.83 -9.59
N LEU A 255 13.46 -13.73 -8.90
CA LEU A 255 12.26 -13.64 -8.08
C LEU A 255 11.05 -13.12 -8.84
N ARG A 256 11.15 -12.83 -10.13
CA ARG A 256 10.08 -12.25 -10.94
C ARG A 256 9.51 -13.24 -11.92
N GLY A 257 8.18 -13.29 -12.07
CA GLY A 257 7.50 -14.20 -13.00
C GLY A 257 7.50 -15.66 -12.58
N VAL A 258 7.85 -15.96 -11.34
CA VAL A 258 7.96 -17.32 -10.80
C VAL A 258 6.67 -17.72 -10.11
N ASP A 259 6.24 -18.96 -10.27
CA ASP A 259 5.16 -19.53 -9.48
C ASP A 259 5.67 -19.86 -8.06
N TYR A 260 5.10 -19.18 -7.07
CA TYR A 260 5.42 -19.38 -5.67
C TYR A 260 4.54 -20.46 -4.98
N SER A 261 3.54 -21.02 -5.67
CA SER A 261 2.59 -21.95 -5.04
C SER A 261 3.26 -23.25 -4.61
N ASP A 262 4.05 -23.83 -5.50
CA ASP A 262 4.68 -25.14 -5.29
C ASP A 262 6.22 -25.09 -5.31
N ASN A 263 6.81 -23.90 -5.37
CA ASN A 263 8.25 -23.70 -5.43
C ASN A 263 8.81 -23.22 -4.09
N GLN A 264 9.19 -24.16 -3.22
CA GLN A 264 9.70 -23.85 -1.89
C GLN A 264 11.03 -23.09 -1.95
N GLU A 265 11.94 -23.43 -2.88
CA GLU A 265 13.21 -22.72 -3.05
C GLU A 265 13.01 -21.22 -3.33
N MET A 266 12.12 -20.88 -4.26
CA MET A 266 11.83 -19.50 -4.58
C MET A 266 11.11 -18.76 -3.44
N ARG A 267 10.26 -19.46 -2.69
CA ARG A 267 9.65 -18.91 -1.45
C ARG A 267 10.72 -18.58 -0.42
N ASP A 268 11.70 -19.43 -0.22
CA ASP A 268 12.78 -19.21 0.74
C ASP A 268 13.72 -18.08 0.28
N LYS A 269 14.02 -17.98 -1.01
CA LYS A 269 14.77 -16.85 -1.58
C LYS A 269 14.04 -15.52 -1.40
N LEU A 270 12.74 -15.45 -1.73
CA LEU A 270 11.94 -14.23 -1.52
C LEU A 270 11.85 -13.88 -0.03
N LYS A 271 11.69 -14.87 0.83
CA LYS A 271 11.68 -14.69 2.28
C LYS A 271 13.00 -14.10 2.77
N ALA A 272 14.13 -14.67 2.34
CA ALA A 272 15.46 -14.18 2.71
C ALA A 272 15.69 -12.74 2.23
N PHE A 273 15.28 -12.41 1.00
CA PHE A 273 15.32 -11.05 0.46
C PHE A 273 14.53 -10.07 1.31
N LEU A 274 13.30 -10.41 1.69
CA LEU A 274 12.47 -9.54 2.53
C LEU A 274 12.98 -9.44 3.97
N GLU A 275 13.48 -10.54 4.54
CA GLU A 275 14.02 -10.54 5.90
C GLU A 275 15.27 -9.66 6.02
N SER A 276 16.14 -9.63 5.03
CA SER A 276 17.30 -8.72 5.03
C SER A 276 16.88 -7.25 5.08
N ILE A 277 15.84 -6.88 4.35
CA ILE A 277 15.26 -5.53 4.38
C ILE A 277 14.61 -5.24 5.74
N TRP A 278 13.93 -6.22 6.32
CA TRP A 278 13.29 -6.11 7.64
C TRP A 278 14.30 -5.94 8.76
N GLU A 279 15.47 -6.57 8.68
CA GLU A 279 16.57 -6.37 9.63
C GLU A 279 17.12 -4.93 9.61
N GLU A 280 17.26 -4.36 8.41
CA GLU A 280 17.64 -2.95 8.27
C GLU A 280 16.54 -2.02 8.81
N LYS A 281 15.29 -2.30 8.47
CA LYS A 281 14.10 -1.56 8.92
C LYS A 281 13.98 -1.57 10.45
N ASP A 282 14.17 -2.71 11.10
CA ASP A 282 14.09 -2.85 12.56
C ASP A 282 15.17 -2.00 13.26
N LYS A 283 16.41 -1.98 12.71
CA LYS A 283 17.51 -1.11 13.19
C LYS A 283 17.16 0.36 13.04
N ILE A 284 16.53 0.76 11.92
CA ILE A 284 16.09 2.14 11.72
C ILE A 284 15.05 2.52 12.77
N ILE A 285 14.08 1.64 13.06
CA ILE A 285 13.06 1.88 14.09
C ILE A 285 13.69 2.04 15.46
N GLU A 286 14.62 1.17 15.86
CA GLU A 286 15.32 1.28 17.14
C GLU A 286 16.04 2.63 17.28
N LYS A 287 16.77 3.05 16.25
CA LYS A 287 17.48 4.34 16.24
C LYS A 287 16.53 5.54 16.37
N GLU A 288 15.38 5.49 15.68
CA GLU A 288 14.38 6.58 15.77
C GLU A 288 13.66 6.56 17.13
N LYS A 289 13.42 5.39 17.73
CA LYS A 289 12.89 5.27 19.09
C LYS A 289 13.81 5.90 20.12
N GLU A 290 15.08 5.56 20.09
CA GLU A 290 16.10 6.15 20.98
C GLU A 290 16.15 7.67 20.83
N LYS A 291 16.20 8.16 19.59
CA LYS A 291 16.26 9.59 19.29
C LYS A 291 15.06 10.38 19.84
N TYR A 292 13.86 9.81 19.82
CA TYR A 292 12.63 10.48 20.22
C TYR A 292 12.12 10.05 21.59
N GLY A 293 12.83 9.21 22.32
CA GLY A 293 12.43 8.70 23.63
C GLY A 293 11.14 7.84 23.58
N ILE A 294 10.90 7.14 22.47
CA ILE A 294 9.71 6.30 22.29
C ILE A 294 9.95 4.96 22.96
N LYS A 295 9.12 4.60 23.93
CA LYS A 295 9.28 3.35 24.70
C LYS A 295 8.96 2.11 23.86
N THR A 296 7.91 2.16 23.03
CA THR A 296 7.50 1.04 22.18
C THR A 296 6.80 1.52 20.93
N VAL A 297 6.91 0.74 19.85
CA VAL A 297 6.08 0.85 18.62
C VAL A 297 5.01 -0.23 18.56
N ILE A 298 4.95 -1.11 19.57
CA ILE A 298 4.03 -2.24 19.69
C ILE A 298 3.03 -1.98 20.80
#